data_01161f774014f15decac83b9d601fc60
#
_entry.id   01161f774014f15decac83b9d601fc60
#
_cell.length_a   1.000
_cell.length_b   1.000
_cell.length_c   1.000
_cell.angle_alpha   90.00
_cell.angle_beta   90.00
_cell.angle_gamma   90.00
#
_symmetry.space_group_name_H-M   'P 1'
#
loop_
_entity.id
_entity.type
_entity.pdbx_description
1 polymer ?
#
loop_
_entity_poly.entity_id
_entity_poly.type
_entity_poly.pdbx_seq_one_letter_code
_entity_poly.pdbx_strand_id
1 'polypeptide(L)'
;MDEEQRPLGGQDEQAREQPTAPMSQESTTPISDYPPPAGSPFLYQSPPPAESAAAAGSAMAASPSGAGSAPGAIRPNGLGAAAIAAIVGGAIAIAMVAALFGGMAGAFLVNRGSSVDAALPPAPAGSTARPHGSIADIAARVLPSVVTIKVEGPALAGTGSGFVMRKDGYILTNNHVVEAATSKGKITVVFSDGKSSAATVIGKDESYDLAVIRVDRRNLPPLVLGASSAVVVGDEVIAVGAPLGLDNTVTSGIVSALNRPVTASGAGAAGASFINAIQTDAAINPGNSGGPLLDMDGRVIGVNSAIARVASAQSTDGQSGNIGVGFAIPSDQVRKTAEQLIAGGKATHPVIGVLIDTTYKGEGVKIASAPQNGSPPITKGGPADKAGLRPGEVIVKFDGRPVTGPDEFVVAIRAKSVGETVVLTVRRGSQERTVKMVLQAAG
;
A
#
# COMPACT_ATOMS: atom_id res chain seq x y z
N MET A 1 -17.27 -34.49 -70.45
CA MET A 1 -16.26 -34.55 -71.52
C MET A 1 -15.11 -33.83 -70.88
N ASP A 2 -14.37 -34.61 -70.38
CA ASP A 2 -12.99 -35.07 -70.40
C ASP A 2 -12.17 -34.26 -69.38
N GLU A 3 -11.82 -34.78 -68.26
CA GLU A 3 -10.84 -35.82 -67.92
C GLU A 3 -9.43 -35.53 -68.49
N GLU A 4 -8.43 -35.27 -67.61
CA GLU A 4 -7.24 -36.10 -67.44
C GLU A 4 -6.23 -35.45 -66.53
N GLN A 5 -5.99 -36.01 -65.37
CA GLN A 5 -4.86 -36.88 -64.99
C GLN A 5 -3.52 -36.19 -64.62
N ARG A 6 -3.14 -36.50 -63.38
CA ARG A 6 -1.81 -36.39 -62.77
C ARG A 6 -0.70 -37.14 -63.54
N PRO A 7 0.61 -36.88 -63.24
CA PRO A 7 1.23 -37.78 -62.29
C PRO A 7 2.22 -37.15 -61.25
N LEU A 8 2.49 -38.01 -60.31
CA LEU A 8 3.43 -38.01 -59.18
C LEU A 8 4.91 -38.14 -59.62
N GLY A 9 5.81 -37.72 -58.75
CA GLY A 9 7.21 -38.08 -58.67
C GLY A 9 8.08 -36.87 -58.30
N GLY A 10 8.95 -36.86 -57.40
CA GLY A 10 9.66 -37.83 -56.61
C GLY A 10 10.62 -37.04 -55.71
N GLN A 11 10.97 -37.65 -54.64
CA GLN A 11 11.95 -37.35 -53.61
C GLN A 11 13.19 -36.61 -54.09
N ASP A 12 13.74 -35.68 -53.22
CA ASP A 12 15.10 -35.84 -52.72
C ASP A 12 15.32 -34.95 -51.51
N GLU A 13 15.71 -35.64 -50.48
CA GLU A 13 16.21 -35.24 -49.17
C GLU A 13 17.66 -34.76 -49.33
N GLN A 14 17.98 -33.53 -49.00
CA GLN A 14 19.36 -33.10 -48.68
C GLN A 14 19.38 -32.16 -47.47
N ALA A 15 19.74 -32.77 -46.35
CA ALA A 15 20.24 -32.13 -45.17
C ALA A 15 21.42 -31.18 -45.50
N ARG A 16 21.35 -29.92 -45.12
CA ARG A 16 22.50 -28.99 -45.04
C ARG A 16 22.77 -28.66 -43.58
N GLU A 17 23.85 -29.24 -43.10
CA GLU A 17 24.53 -28.89 -41.88
C GLU A 17 24.87 -27.39 -41.86
N GLN A 18 24.53 -26.69 -40.76
CA GLN A 18 25.03 -25.36 -40.45
C GLN A 18 26.30 -25.51 -39.58
N PRO A 19 27.37 -24.76 -39.85
CA PRO A 19 28.58 -24.77 -39.03
C PRO A 19 28.38 -23.92 -37.77
N THR A 20 28.68 -24.50 -36.62
CA THR A 20 28.81 -23.86 -35.31
C THR A 20 29.97 -22.88 -35.28
N ALA A 21 29.71 -21.62 -34.97
CA ALA A 21 30.73 -20.60 -34.69
C ALA A 21 31.28 -20.76 -33.25
N PRO A 22 32.58 -20.49 -33.02
CA PRO A 22 33.20 -20.68 -31.72
C PRO A 22 32.82 -19.56 -30.73
N MET A 23 32.59 -19.99 -29.47
CA MET A 23 32.41 -19.10 -28.32
C MET A 23 33.68 -18.28 -28.08
N SER A 24 33.55 -16.95 -28.10
CA SER A 24 34.58 -16.01 -27.67
C SER A 24 34.67 -15.98 -26.14
N GLN A 25 35.86 -16.17 -25.61
CA GLN A 25 36.22 -16.08 -24.21
C GLN A 25 36.05 -14.63 -23.74
N GLU A 26 35.27 -14.41 -22.68
CA GLU A 26 35.18 -13.15 -21.96
C GLU A 26 36.49 -12.89 -21.20
N SER A 27 37.11 -11.79 -21.54
CA SER A 27 38.27 -11.21 -20.88
C SER A 27 37.83 -10.52 -19.58
N THR A 28 38.22 -11.11 -18.45
CA THR A 28 38.09 -10.49 -17.13
C THR A 28 39.13 -9.38 -16.96
N THR A 29 38.68 -8.13 -16.94
CA THR A 29 39.47 -6.99 -16.46
C THR A 29 39.35 -6.88 -14.95
N PRO A 30 40.44 -6.65 -14.18
CA PRO A 30 40.38 -6.52 -12.75
C PRO A 30 39.81 -5.15 -12.33
N ILE A 31 38.91 -5.20 -11.33
CA ILE A 31 38.30 -4.06 -10.69
C ILE A 31 39.38 -3.34 -9.88
N SER A 32 39.56 -2.04 -10.20
CA SER A 32 40.45 -1.11 -9.52
C SER A 32 40.01 -0.87 -8.07
N ASP A 33 41.00 -0.94 -7.16
CA ASP A 33 40.90 -0.58 -5.75
C ASP A 33 40.45 0.88 -5.56
N TYR A 34 39.25 1.07 -4.99
CA TYR A 34 38.84 2.32 -4.38
C TYR A 34 38.82 2.12 -2.86
N PRO A 35 39.55 2.93 -2.10
CA PRO A 35 39.50 2.82 -0.63
C PRO A 35 38.14 3.31 -0.10
N PRO A 36 37.58 2.69 0.94
CA PRO A 36 36.34 3.13 1.53
C PRO A 36 36.52 4.43 2.32
N PRO A 37 35.51 5.32 2.38
CA PRO A 37 35.58 6.53 3.19
C PRO A 37 35.58 6.20 4.67
N ALA A 38 36.44 6.89 5.42
CA ALA A 38 36.64 6.74 6.84
C ALA A 38 35.45 7.29 7.65
N GLY A 39 35.01 6.49 8.62
CA GLY A 39 34.51 6.96 9.92
C GLY A 39 33.04 7.36 9.99
N SER A 40 32.21 6.41 10.46
CA SER A 40 31.07 6.73 11.33
C SER A 40 30.95 5.69 12.44
N PRO A 41 31.02 6.07 13.72
CA PRO A 41 30.96 5.15 14.85
C PRO A 41 29.53 5.10 15.41
N PHE A 42 28.65 4.30 14.83
CA PHE A 42 27.46 3.83 15.53
C PHE A 42 27.10 2.43 15.05
N LEU A 43 27.82 1.44 15.60
CA LEU A 43 27.36 0.05 15.59
C LEU A 43 26.38 -0.11 16.75
N TYR A 44 25.10 -0.23 16.42
CA TYR A 44 24.10 -0.74 17.34
C TYR A 44 24.35 -2.24 17.52
N GLN A 45 24.91 -2.64 18.65
CA GLN A 45 24.98 -4.03 19.09
C GLN A 45 23.60 -4.43 19.61
N SER A 46 22.97 -5.39 18.94
CA SER A 46 21.77 -6.05 19.45
C SER A 46 22.14 -6.86 20.69
N PRO A 47 21.32 -6.82 21.77
CA PRO A 47 21.53 -7.69 22.92
C PRO A 47 21.27 -9.16 22.55
N PRO A 48 22.01 -10.12 23.18
CA PRO A 48 21.79 -11.54 22.94
C PRO A 48 20.44 -11.99 23.54
N PRO A 49 19.81 -13.04 22.99
CA PRO A 49 18.57 -13.54 23.50
C PRO A 49 18.73 -14.13 24.91
N ALA A 50 17.83 -13.81 25.82
CA ALA A 50 17.77 -14.34 27.16
C ALA A 50 17.45 -15.83 27.12
N GLU A 51 18.39 -16.66 27.59
CA GLU A 51 18.16 -18.06 27.90
C GLU A 51 17.19 -18.19 29.08
N SER A 52 16.09 -18.88 28.90
CA SER A 52 15.16 -19.27 29.94
C SER A 52 15.74 -20.44 30.73
N ALA A 53 16.24 -20.19 31.93
CA ALA A 53 16.60 -21.21 32.89
C ALA A 53 15.34 -21.69 33.64
N ALA A 54 14.85 -22.84 33.24
CA ALA A 54 13.89 -23.61 34.04
C ALA A 54 14.70 -24.46 35.06
N ALA A 55 14.71 -24.07 36.31
CA ALA A 55 15.28 -24.85 37.38
C ALA A 55 14.19 -25.70 38.02
N ALA A 56 14.20 -27.00 37.73
CA ALA A 56 13.49 -28.00 38.50
C ALA A 56 14.38 -28.44 39.67
N GLY A 57 14.01 -28.06 40.88
CA GLY A 57 14.62 -28.54 42.09
C GLY A 57 13.96 -29.84 42.60
N SER A 58 14.59 -30.98 42.42
CA SER A 58 14.28 -32.23 43.12
C SER A 58 15.29 -32.46 44.22
N ALA A 59 14.88 -32.32 45.45
CA ALA A 59 15.67 -32.70 46.59
C ALA A 59 15.62 -34.24 46.81
N MET A 60 16.70 -34.89 46.56
CA MET A 60 16.92 -36.29 47.01
C MET A 60 17.58 -36.29 48.39
N ALA A 61 16.92 -36.95 49.33
CA ALA A 61 17.47 -37.30 50.63
C ALA A 61 18.60 -38.30 50.45
N ALA A 62 19.79 -38.03 51.01
CA ALA A 62 20.88 -38.94 51.16
C ALA A 62 20.99 -39.38 52.63
N SER A 63 20.84 -40.67 52.85
CA SER A 63 21.19 -41.31 54.09
C SER A 63 22.68 -41.59 54.10
N PRO A 64 23.40 -41.38 55.20
CA PRO A 64 24.71 -41.94 55.39
C PRO A 64 24.65 -43.17 56.27
N SER A 65 25.08 -44.32 55.77
CA SER A 65 25.46 -45.46 56.54
C SER A 65 26.91 -45.26 57.02
N GLY A 66 27.12 -45.39 58.33
CA GLY A 66 28.46 -45.42 58.92
C GLY A 66 28.38 -46.18 60.21
N ALA A 67 28.78 -47.47 60.17
CA ALA A 67 28.98 -48.29 61.36
C ALA A 67 30.25 -47.82 62.10
N GLY A 68 30.18 -47.65 63.40
CA GLY A 68 31.32 -47.42 64.29
C GLY A 68 30.94 -47.83 65.70
N SER A 69 31.55 -48.86 66.13
CA SER A 69 31.72 -49.56 67.39
C SER A 69 31.37 -48.85 68.68
N ALA A 70 30.64 -49.58 69.55
CA ALA A 70 30.41 -49.27 70.93
C ALA A 70 31.70 -49.42 71.76
N PRO A 71 31.81 -48.68 72.88
CA PRO A 71 32.05 -49.32 74.12
C PRO A 71 31.29 -48.72 75.33
N GLY A 72 30.96 -49.58 76.26
CA GLY A 72 30.88 -49.28 77.69
C GLY A 72 29.53 -48.88 78.23
N ALA A 73 28.82 -49.88 78.73
CA ALA A 73 27.64 -49.70 79.58
C ALA A 73 27.99 -49.06 80.93
N ILE A 74 27.44 -47.87 81.16
CA ILE A 74 27.29 -47.35 82.50
C ILE A 74 25.77 -47.31 82.78
N ARG A 75 25.34 -48.13 83.75
CA ARG A 75 23.99 -48.16 84.27
C ARG A 75 23.81 -46.91 85.15
N PRO A 76 22.90 -46.03 84.92
CA PRO A 76 22.44 -45.04 85.85
C PRO A 76 21.26 -45.63 86.64
N ASN A 77 21.27 -45.49 87.95
CA ASN A 77 20.22 -45.84 88.88
C ASN A 77 18.87 -45.19 88.47
N GLY A 78 17.81 -46.00 88.51
CA GLY A 78 16.46 -45.69 88.06
C GLY A 78 15.86 -44.44 88.70
N LEU A 79 15.53 -43.50 87.81
CA LEU A 79 14.47 -42.53 88.06
C LEU A 79 13.13 -43.32 87.92
N GLY A 80 12.28 -43.25 88.93
CA GLY A 80 10.99 -43.93 88.90
C GLY A 80 10.15 -43.52 87.72
N ALA A 81 9.35 -44.43 87.19
CA ALA A 81 8.47 -44.25 86.02
C ALA A 81 7.61 -42.96 86.09
N ALA A 82 7.31 -42.46 87.26
CA ALA A 82 6.57 -41.21 87.47
C ALA A 82 7.42 -39.96 87.15
N ALA A 83 8.76 -39.98 87.36
CA ALA A 83 9.64 -38.87 87.06
C ALA A 83 9.87 -38.80 85.53
N ILE A 84 9.97 -39.93 84.86
CA ILE A 84 10.09 -39.98 83.37
C ILE A 84 8.80 -39.49 82.73
N ALA A 85 7.65 -39.88 83.23
CA ALA A 85 6.34 -39.42 82.72
C ALA A 85 6.19 -37.89 82.92
N ALA A 86 6.65 -37.32 84.04
CA ALA A 86 6.59 -35.87 84.26
C ALA A 86 7.52 -35.10 83.34
N ILE A 87 8.74 -35.60 83.07
CA ILE A 87 9.70 -34.99 82.15
C ILE A 87 9.18 -35.10 80.69
N VAL A 88 8.67 -36.25 80.28
CA VAL A 88 8.13 -36.42 78.94
C VAL A 88 6.85 -35.60 78.78
N GLY A 89 5.97 -35.56 79.74
CA GLY A 89 4.74 -34.72 79.70
C GLY A 89 5.10 -33.23 79.63
N GLY A 90 6.07 -32.79 80.41
CA GLY A 90 6.57 -31.42 80.36
C GLY A 90 7.17 -31.04 79.03
N ALA A 91 8.02 -31.93 78.42
CA ALA A 91 8.63 -31.70 77.11
C ALA A 91 7.56 -31.64 75.99
N ILE A 92 6.54 -32.50 76.03
CA ILE A 92 5.40 -32.46 75.09
C ILE A 92 4.61 -31.15 75.23
N ALA A 93 4.33 -30.74 76.52
CA ALA A 93 3.64 -29.46 76.71
C ALA A 93 4.43 -28.25 76.22
N ILE A 94 5.74 -28.22 76.45
CA ILE A 94 6.62 -27.17 75.93
C ILE A 94 6.66 -27.22 74.38
N ALA A 95 6.77 -28.40 73.78
CA ALA A 95 6.74 -28.57 72.35
C ALA A 95 5.41 -28.11 71.71
N MET A 96 4.28 -28.41 72.34
CA MET A 96 2.98 -27.92 71.85
C MET A 96 2.82 -26.42 72.02
N VAL A 97 3.31 -25.81 73.10
CA VAL A 97 3.29 -24.37 73.24
C VAL A 97 4.20 -23.70 72.23
N ALA A 98 5.41 -24.25 72.01
CA ALA A 98 6.33 -23.75 71.00
C ALA A 98 5.75 -23.91 69.59
N ALA A 99 5.05 -24.99 69.28
CA ALA A 99 4.38 -25.19 68.00
C ALA A 99 3.21 -24.19 67.77
N LEU A 100 2.43 -23.91 68.83
CA LEU A 100 1.37 -22.91 68.75
C LEU A 100 1.92 -21.50 68.58
N PHE A 101 2.95 -21.12 69.33
CA PHE A 101 3.57 -19.81 69.14
C PHE A 101 4.34 -19.70 67.85
N GLY A 102 5.05 -20.75 67.43
CA GLY A 102 5.74 -20.81 66.15
C GLY A 102 4.75 -20.79 64.98
N GLY A 103 3.61 -21.54 65.09
CA GLY A 103 2.57 -21.51 64.09
C GLY A 103 1.86 -20.16 63.96
N MET A 104 1.55 -19.52 65.12
CA MET A 104 0.98 -18.16 65.10
C MET A 104 1.96 -17.11 64.60
N ALA A 105 3.23 -17.18 65.00
CA ALA A 105 4.27 -16.26 64.46
C ALA A 105 4.52 -16.50 62.96
N GLY A 106 4.54 -17.77 62.54
CA GLY A 106 4.65 -18.12 61.11
C GLY A 106 3.50 -17.63 60.29
N ALA A 107 2.23 -17.87 60.77
CA ALA A 107 1.04 -17.36 60.12
C ALA A 107 0.98 -15.83 60.09
N PHE A 108 1.48 -15.14 61.12
CA PHE A 108 1.54 -13.69 61.18
C PHE A 108 2.62 -13.14 60.25
N LEU A 109 3.77 -13.82 60.11
CA LEU A 109 4.81 -13.46 59.17
C LEU A 109 4.43 -13.76 57.69
N VAL A 110 3.74 -14.88 57.43
CA VAL A 110 3.20 -15.21 56.12
C VAL A 110 2.09 -14.25 55.73
N ASN A 111 1.24 -13.84 56.65
CA ASN A 111 0.17 -12.89 56.41
C ASN A 111 0.66 -11.43 56.32
N ARG A 112 1.89 -11.14 56.83
CA ARG A 112 2.65 -9.92 56.53
C ARG A 112 3.51 -10.04 55.31
N GLY A 113 3.69 -11.22 54.75
CA GLY A 113 4.33 -11.43 53.46
C GLY A 113 3.53 -10.67 52.43
N SER A 114 4.05 -9.52 52.10
CA SER A 114 3.78 -8.68 50.97
C SER A 114 2.74 -9.30 50.03
N SER A 115 1.47 -8.96 50.19
CA SER A 115 0.62 -8.84 49.04
C SER A 115 1.34 -7.82 48.14
N VAL A 116 2.15 -8.32 47.22
CA VAL A 116 2.64 -7.47 46.12
C VAL A 116 1.34 -6.98 45.51
N ASP A 117 1.02 -5.72 45.77
CA ASP A 117 -0.11 -5.09 45.11
C ASP A 117 0.26 -5.06 43.61
N ALA A 118 -0.23 -6.08 42.92
CA ALA A 118 -0.04 -6.23 41.49
C ALA A 118 -0.93 -5.24 40.71
N ALA A 119 -1.67 -4.39 41.40
CA ALA A 119 -2.47 -3.37 40.79
C ALA A 119 -1.53 -2.34 40.16
N LEU A 120 -1.56 -2.26 38.84
CA LEU A 120 -0.92 -1.18 38.12
C LEU A 120 -1.61 0.15 38.49
N PRO A 121 -0.87 1.27 38.56
CA PRO A 121 -1.48 2.56 38.76
C PRO A 121 -2.59 2.77 37.72
N PRO A 122 -3.76 3.29 38.11
CA PRO A 122 -4.81 3.59 37.15
C PRO A 122 -4.26 4.55 36.10
N ALA A 123 -4.48 4.24 34.80
CA ALA A 123 -4.10 5.14 33.73
C ALA A 123 -4.77 6.51 33.97
N PRO A 124 -4.04 7.63 33.85
CA PRO A 124 -4.66 8.94 33.95
C PRO A 124 -5.79 9.01 32.96
N ALA A 125 -6.94 9.57 33.34
CA ALA A 125 -8.05 9.79 32.45
C ALA A 125 -7.56 10.65 31.28
N GLY A 126 -7.40 10.02 30.09
CA GLY A 126 -7.00 10.73 28.88
C GLY A 126 -8.06 11.77 28.56
N SER A 127 -7.65 12.97 28.10
CA SER A 127 -8.58 13.93 27.55
C SER A 127 -9.36 13.31 26.39
N THR A 128 -10.69 13.24 26.50
CA THR A 128 -11.58 12.83 25.41
C THR A 128 -11.80 13.95 24.39
N ALA A 129 -11.48 15.19 24.76
CA ALA A 129 -11.56 16.33 23.87
C ALA A 129 -10.39 16.30 22.86
N ARG A 130 -10.72 16.30 21.59
CA ARG A 130 -9.74 16.42 20.51
C ARG A 130 -9.65 17.88 20.09
N PRO A 131 -8.44 18.47 19.99
CA PRO A 131 -8.31 19.83 19.46
C PRO A 131 -8.92 19.91 18.07
N HIS A 132 -9.70 20.96 17.80
CA HIS A 132 -10.27 21.20 16.49
C HIS A 132 -9.14 21.34 15.46
N GLY A 133 -9.29 20.69 14.29
CA GLY A 133 -8.27 20.64 13.25
C GLY A 133 -7.15 19.62 13.51
N SER A 134 -7.16 18.86 14.63
CA SER A 134 -6.22 17.74 14.78
C SER A 134 -6.60 16.58 13.84
N ILE A 135 -5.59 15.75 13.48
CA ILE A 135 -5.82 14.53 12.67
C ILE A 135 -6.95 13.68 13.26
N ALA A 136 -7.00 13.55 14.58
CA ALA A 136 -8.04 12.77 15.26
C ALA A 136 -9.44 13.41 15.13
N ASP A 137 -9.55 14.75 15.14
CA ASP A 137 -10.80 15.47 14.91
C ASP A 137 -11.26 15.31 13.46
N ILE A 138 -10.35 15.51 12.50
CA ILE A 138 -10.63 15.34 11.07
C ILE A 138 -11.06 13.89 10.79
N ALA A 139 -10.32 12.90 11.30
CA ALA A 139 -10.66 11.50 11.15
C ALA A 139 -12.07 11.21 11.67
N ALA A 140 -12.43 11.65 12.87
CA ALA A 140 -13.76 11.45 13.44
C ALA A 140 -14.88 12.01 12.55
N ARG A 141 -14.65 13.14 11.88
CA ARG A 141 -15.62 13.78 10.97
C ARG A 141 -15.74 13.06 9.62
N VAL A 142 -14.66 12.53 9.08
CA VAL A 142 -14.62 11.98 7.72
C VAL A 142 -14.86 10.47 7.65
N LEU A 143 -14.48 9.71 8.68
CA LEU A 143 -14.63 8.26 8.73
C LEU A 143 -16.06 7.75 8.45
N PRO A 144 -17.14 8.42 8.89
CA PRO A 144 -18.50 8.00 8.54
C PRO A 144 -18.80 7.99 7.04
N SER A 145 -17.99 8.71 6.26
CA SER A 145 -18.14 8.84 4.80
C SER A 145 -17.25 7.87 4.02
N VAL A 146 -16.30 7.21 4.68
CA VAL A 146 -15.38 6.26 4.04
C VAL A 146 -15.92 4.84 4.19
N VAL A 147 -15.83 4.06 3.14
CA VAL A 147 -16.43 2.73 3.06
C VAL A 147 -15.40 1.70 2.61
N THR A 148 -15.61 0.46 3.04
CA THR A 148 -14.93 -0.71 2.48
C THR A 148 -15.72 -1.23 1.27
N ILE A 149 -15.03 -1.53 0.20
CA ILE A 149 -15.59 -2.14 -1.01
C ILE A 149 -15.02 -3.57 -1.10
N LYS A 150 -15.91 -4.56 -1.01
CA LYS A 150 -15.60 -5.97 -1.21
C LYS A 150 -16.12 -6.39 -2.57
N VAL A 151 -15.25 -6.99 -3.35
CA VAL A 151 -15.58 -7.44 -4.71
C VAL A 151 -15.34 -8.94 -4.80
N GLU A 152 -16.35 -9.66 -5.25
CA GLU A 152 -16.31 -11.08 -5.50
C GLU A 152 -16.53 -11.29 -6.99
N GLY A 153 -15.50 -11.70 -7.70
CA GLY A 153 -15.56 -12.05 -9.13
C GLY A 153 -15.36 -13.55 -9.35
N PRO A 154 -15.61 -14.04 -10.56
CA PRO A 154 -15.48 -15.47 -10.89
C PRO A 154 -14.06 -16.03 -10.71
N ALA A 155 -13.03 -15.19 -10.89
CA ALA A 155 -11.62 -15.57 -10.84
C ALA A 155 -10.83 -14.87 -9.73
N LEU A 156 -11.32 -13.75 -9.24
CA LEU A 156 -10.60 -12.88 -8.31
C LEU A 156 -11.57 -12.27 -7.30
N ALA A 157 -11.16 -12.23 -6.06
CA ALA A 157 -11.78 -11.43 -5.02
C ALA A 157 -10.84 -10.28 -4.65
N GLY A 158 -11.40 -9.12 -4.32
CA GLY A 158 -10.62 -7.94 -3.95
C GLY A 158 -11.28 -7.13 -2.85
N THR A 159 -10.48 -6.34 -2.17
CA THR A 159 -10.96 -5.39 -1.18
C THR A 159 -10.24 -4.06 -1.40
N GLY A 160 -10.99 -2.98 -1.35
CA GLY A 160 -10.48 -1.62 -1.42
C GLY A 160 -11.36 -0.67 -0.62
N SER A 161 -11.09 0.60 -0.77
CA SER A 161 -11.83 1.67 -0.12
C SER A 161 -12.62 2.49 -1.13
N GLY A 162 -13.54 3.26 -0.63
CA GLY A 162 -14.25 4.29 -1.36
C GLY A 162 -14.76 5.36 -0.41
N PHE A 163 -15.33 6.40 -0.93
CA PHE A 163 -15.99 7.41 -0.11
C PHE A 163 -17.28 7.93 -0.76
N VAL A 164 -18.19 8.34 0.09
CA VAL A 164 -19.49 8.87 -0.31
C VAL A 164 -19.31 10.23 -0.95
N MET A 165 -19.78 10.39 -2.19
CA MET A 165 -19.81 11.65 -2.92
C MET A 165 -21.13 12.39 -2.77
N ARG A 166 -22.24 11.64 -2.67
CA ARG A 166 -23.60 12.19 -2.67
C ARG A 166 -24.47 11.47 -1.65
N LYS A 167 -25.41 12.22 -1.05
CA LYS A 167 -26.36 11.71 -0.04
C LYS A 167 -27.24 10.56 -0.55
N ASP A 168 -27.43 10.45 -1.88
CA ASP A 168 -28.29 9.47 -2.57
C ASP A 168 -27.58 8.19 -3.00
N GLY A 169 -26.39 7.91 -2.40
CA GLY A 169 -25.73 6.62 -2.52
C GLY A 169 -24.64 6.51 -3.57
N TYR A 170 -24.19 7.61 -4.18
CA TYR A 170 -23.05 7.59 -5.08
C TYR A 170 -21.74 7.59 -4.28
N ILE A 171 -20.88 6.63 -4.61
CA ILE A 171 -19.59 6.37 -3.96
C ILE A 171 -18.51 6.37 -5.04
N LEU A 172 -17.40 7.04 -4.77
CA LEU A 172 -16.22 7.03 -5.61
C LEU A 172 -15.21 6.01 -5.10
N THR A 173 -14.49 5.38 -6.04
CA THR A 173 -13.39 4.46 -5.79
C THR A 173 -12.47 4.40 -7.02
N ASN A 174 -11.42 3.56 -6.97
CA ASN A 174 -10.62 3.26 -8.14
C ASN A 174 -11.27 2.22 -9.06
N ASN A 175 -10.94 2.29 -10.36
CA ASN A 175 -11.38 1.29 -11.33
C ASN A 175 -10.86 -0.11 -11.00
N HIS A 176 -9.56 -0.23 -10.64
CA HIS A 176 -8.96 -1.52 -10.32
C HIS A 176 -9.61 -2.20 -9.10
N VAL A 177 -10.22 -1.43 -8.18
CA VAL A 177 -10.96 -1.99 -7.03
C VAL A 177 -12.22 -2.73 -7.47
N VAL A 178 -12.91 -2.24 -8.50
CA VAL A 178 -14.17 -2.82 -8.99
C VAL A 178 -14.01 -3.72 -10.22
N GLU A 179 -12.80 -3.83 -10.76
CA GLU A 179 -12.51 -4.54 -12.01
C GLU A 179 -12.90 -6.03 -11.94
N ALA A 180 -12.66 -6.69 -10.82
CA ALA A 180 -13.01 -8.10 -10.63
C ALA A 180 -14.52 -8.38 -10.73
N ALA A 181 -15.38 -7.36 -10.59
CA ALA A 181 -16.84 -7.51 -10.68
C ALA A 181 -17.41 -7.39 -12.10
N THR A 182 -16.60 -7.11 -13.12
CA THR A 182 -17.07 -6.60 -14.43
C THR A 182 -17.93 -7.55 -15.27
N SER A 183 -17.95 -8.86 -15.02
CA SER A 183 -18.71 -9.77 -15.89
C SER A 183 -19.82 -10.58 -15.21
N LYS A 184 -19.73 -10.86 -13.92
CA LYS A 184 -20.72 -11.58 -13.09
C LYS A 184 -20.39 -11.45 -11.60
N GLY A 185 -19.54 -10.50 -11.23
CA GLY A 185 -19.11 -10.32 -9.86
C GLY A 185 -20.12 -9.52 -9.04
N LYS A 186 -19.98 -9.61 -7.74
CA LYS A 186 -20.78 -8.91 -6.74
C LYS A 186 -19.93 -7.84 -6.06
N ILE A 187 -20.48 -6.65 -5.92
CA ILE A 187 -19.87 -5.58 -5.14
C ILE A 187 -20.70 -5.39 -3.86
N THR A 188 -20.04 -5.48 -2.73
CA THR A 188 -20.62 -5.23 -1.42
C THR A 188 -19.89 -4.07 -0.76
N VAL A 189 -20.61 -3.03 -0.40
CA VAL A 189 -20.11 -1.88 0.36
C VAL A 189 -20.41 -2.08 1.83
N VAL A 190 -19.38 -1.96 2.67
CA VAL A 190 -19.51 -1.99 4.13
C VAL A 190 -19.26 -0.58 4.65
N PHE A 191 -20.20 -0.07 5.43
CA PHE A 191 -20.17 1.28 6.01
C PHE A 191 -19.56 1.27 7.41
N SER A 192 -19.19 2.44 7.91
CA SER A 192 -18.63 2.63 9.26
C SER A 192 -19.55 2.18 10.40
N ASP A 193 -20.86 2.06 10.16
CA ASP A 193 -21.84 1.50 11.11
C ASP A 193 -21.92 -0.03 11.07
N GLY A 194 -21.03 -0.71 10.33
CA GLY A 194 -20.99 -2.16 10.17
C GLY A 194 -22.04 -2.72 9.21
N LYS A 195 -22.97 -1.91 8.72
CA LYS A 195 -23.99 -2.37 7.76
C LYS A 195 -23.40 -2.48 6.37
N SER A 196 -23.90 -3.45 5.60
CA SER A 196 -23.51 -3.66 4.23
C SER A 196 -24.66 -3.43 3.25
N SER A 197 -24.32 -3.05 2.03
CA SER A 197 -25.27 -2.90 0.92
C SER A 197 -24.65 -3.41 -0.38
N ALA A 198 -25.45 -4.03 -1.23
CA ALA A 198 -25.03 -4.31 -2.59
C ALA A 198 -24.87 -3.01 -3.37
N ALA A 199 -23.89 -2.99 -4.28
CA ALA A 199 -23.64 -1.85 -5.14
C ALA A 199 -23.61 -2.23 -6.60
N THR A 200 -23.96 -1.27 -7.47
CA THR A 200 -23.87 -1.36 -8.93
C THR A 200 -22.86 -0.35 -9.46
N VAL A 201 -22.09 -0.72 -10.48
CA VAL A 201 -21.20 0.20 -11.18
C VAL A 201 -22.06 1.12 -12.05
N ILE A 202 -21.95 2.43 -11.85
CA ILE A 202 -22.61 3.47 -12.65
C ILE A 202 -21.75 3.80 -13.88
N GLY A 203 -20.44 3.89 -13.67
CA GLY A 203 -19.47 4.13 -14.71
C GLY A 203 -18.05 3.89 -14.19
N LYS A 204 -17.15 3.60 -15.11
CA LYS A 204 -15.73 3.40 -14.81
C LYS A 204 -14.86 3.98 -15.91
N ASP A 205 -13.66 4.35 -15.53
CA ASP A 205 -12.64 4.86 -16.43
C ASP A 205 -11.29 4.23 -16.10
N GLU A 206 -10.82 3.38 -17.01
CA GLU A 206 -9.56 2.66 -16.86
C GLU A 206 -8.37 3.59 -17.00
N SER A 207 -8.49 4.63 -17.84
CA SER A 207 -7.40 5.56 -18.14
C SER A 207 -7.03 6.47 -16.97
N TYR A 208 -7.99 6.84 -16.13
CA TYR A 208 -7.78 7.62 -14.90
C TYR A 208 -7.86 6.78 -13.64
N ASP A 209 -8.07 5.46 -13.77
CA ASP A 209 -8.25 4.55 -12.63
C ASP A 209 -9.35 5.00 -11.66
N LEU A 210 -10.51 5.43 -12.17
CA LEU A 210 -11.66 5.90 -11.40
C LEU A 210 -12.92 5.10 -11.71
N ALA A 211 -13.74 4.88 -10.69
CA ALA A 211 -15.07 4.29 -10.83
C ALA A 211 -16.08 4.95 -9.90
N VAL A 212 -17.32 5.04 -10.36
CA VAL A 212 -18.45 5.45 -9.54
C VAL A 212 -19.38 4.25 -9.39
N ILE A 213 -19.68 3.89 -8.15
CA ILE A 213 -20.65 2.87 -7.80
C ILE A 213 -21.84 3.51 -7.07
N ARG A 214 -22.97 2.82 -7.06
CA ARG A 214 -24.17 3.27 -6.36
C ARG A 214 -24.76 2.17 -5.50
N VAL A 215 -25.15 2.56 -4.29
CA VAL A 215 -25.89 1.75 -3.31
C VAL A 215 -27.32 2.28 -3.16
N ASP A 216 -28.25 1.41 -2.81
CA ASP A 216 -29.62 1.82 -2.46
C ASP A 216 -29.69 2.18 -0.97
N ARG A 217 -28.94 3.23 -0.59
CA ARG A 217 -28.94 3.83 0.74
C ARG A 217 -28.96 5.35 0.64
N ARG A 218 -29.75 6.00 1.46
CA ARG A 218 -29.96 7.45 1.44
C ARG A 218 -29.44 8.10 2.71
N ASN A 219 -29.35 9.43 2.69
CA ASN A 219 -28.88 10.25 3.79
C ASN A 219 -27.45 9.92 4.25
N LEU A 220 -26.62 9.45 3.32
CA LEU A 220 -25.21 9.22 3.57
C LEU A 220 -24.48 10.55 3.70
N PRO A 221 -23.49 10.67 4.62
CA PRO A 221 -22.67 11.88 4.74
C PRO A 221 -21.67 11.94 3.56
N PRO A 222 -21.75 12.96 2.66
CA PRO A 222 -20.79 13.07 1.57
C PRO A 222 -19.53 13.80 2.02
N LEU A 223 -18.37 13.45 1.46
CA LEU A 223 -17.16 14.26 1.53
C LEU A 223 -17.21 15.40 0.51
N VAL A 224 -16.57 16.49 0.86
CA VAL A 224 -16.42 17.65 -0.04
C VAL A 224 -15.12 17.52 -0.81
N LEU A 225 -15.18 17.65 -2.15
CA LEU A 225 -13.98 17.71 -2.98
C LEU A 225 -13.37 19.13 -2.85
N GLY A 226 -12.11 19.19 -2.43
CA GLY A 226 -11.27 20.38 -2.46
C GLY A 226 -10.78 20.70 -3.88
N ALA A 227 -9.99 21.74 -4.02
CA ALA A 227 -9.32 22.13 -5.26
C ALA A 227 -7.86 21.64 -5.23
N SER A 228 -7.54 20.58 -5.96
CA SER A 228 -6.17 20.06 -6.03
C SER A 228 -5.20 21.01 -6.72
N SER A 229 -5.71 21.94 -7.53
CA SER A 229 -4.92 23.01 -8.16
C SER A 229 -4.39 24.06 -7.17
N ALA A 230 -4.95 24.14 -5.96
CA ALA A 230 -4.49 25.04 -4.91
C ALA A 230 -3.44 24.40 -3.98
N VAL A 231 -3.23 23.10 -4.07
CA VAL A 231 -2.30 22.35 -3.22
C VAL A 231 -0.86 22.67 -3.59
N VAL A 232 0.00 22.81 -2.57
CA VAL A 232 1.44 23.04 -2.74
C VAL A 232 2.26 21.97 -2.05
N VAL A 233 3.52 21.83 -2.46
CA VAL A 233 4.48 20.91 -1.81
C VAL A 233 4.74 21.38 -0.39
N GLY A 234 4.63 20.43 0.55
CA GLY A 234 4.75 20.70 2.00
C GLY A 234 3.40 20.78 2.73
N ASP A 235 2.26 20.87 2.02
CA ASP A 235 0.94 20.82 2.67
C ASP A 235 0.76 19.51 3.42
N GLU A 236 0.27 19.58 4.67
CA GLU A 236 -0.09 18.39 5.46
C GLU A 236 -1.31 17.69 4.87
N VAL A 237 -1.25 16.36 4.83
CA VAL A 237 -2.31 15.52 4.26
C VAL A 237 -2.61 14.31 5.12
N ILE A 238 -3.84 13.81 4.99
CA ILE A 238 -4.34 12.64 5.68
C ILE A 238 -4.87 11.67 4.63
N ALA A 239 -4.29 10.47 4.55
CA ALA A 239 -4.83 9.40 3.72
C ALA A 239 -5.71 8.48 4.57
N VAL A 240 -6.92 8.20 4.09
CA VAL A 240 -7.89 7.37 4.78
C VAL A 240 -8.28 6.19 3.91
N GLY A 241 -8.49 5.04 4.57
CA GLY A 241 -9.00 3.82 3.95
C GLY A 241 -9.75 2.97 4.96
N ALA A 242 -10.45 1.96 4.46
CA ALA A 242 -11.20 1.00 5.26
C ALA A 242 -10.91 -0.44 4.77
N PRO A 243 -9.67 -0.94 4.92
CA PRO A 243 -9.20 -2.14 4.22
C PRO A 243 -9.93 -3.43 4.58
N LEU A 244 -10.43 -3.59 5.80
CA LEU A 244 -10.97 -4.87 6.28
C LEU A 244 -12.42 -4.81 6.77
N GLY A 245 -13.09 -3.67 6.63
CA GLY A 245 -14.53 -3.52 6.93
C GLY A 245 -14.88 -3.26 8.39
N LEU A 246 -13.92 -3.25 9.30
CA LEU A 246 -14.11 -2.92 10.72
C LEU A 246 -13.07 -1.91 11.23
N ASP A 247 -11.88 -1.88 10.64
CA ASP A 247 -10.78 -1.01 11.07
C ASP A 247 -10.44 -0.01 9.98
N ASN A 248 -10.93 1.21 10.16
CA ASN A 248 -10.50 2.32 9.34
C ASN A 248 -9.02 2.62 9.58
N THR A 249 -8.26 2.75 8.51
CA THR A 249 -6.84 3.14 8.55
C THR A 249 -6.71 4.60 8.22
N VAL A 250 -5.99 5.32 9.06
CA VAL A 250 -5.65 6.73 8.87
C VAL A 250 -4.14 6.86 8.92
N THR A 251 -3.57 7.42 7.88
CA THR A 251 -2.14 7.76 7.82
C THR A 251 -2.00 9.24 7.51
N SER A 252 -0.92 9.87 7.94
CA SER A 252 -0.64 11.28 7.69
C SER A 252 0.75 11.47 7.13
N GLY A 253 0.93 12.56 6.42
CA GLY A 253 2.18 12.96 5.80
C GLY A 253 2.04 14.35 5.18
N ILE A 254 2.83 14.61 4.15
CA ILE A 254 2.79 15.85 3.39
C ILE A 254 2.65 15.58 1.88
N VAL A 255 2.33 16.61 1.15
CA VAL A 255 2.50 16.61 -0.31
C VAL A 255 3.99 16.69 -0.62
N SER A 256 4.57 15.60 -1.11
CA SER A 256 6.00 15.50 -1.43
C SER A 256 6.32 16.07 -2.80
N ALA A 257 5.42 15.92 -3.77
CA ALA A 257 5.55 16.47 -5.12
C ALA A 257 4.18 16.57 -5.82
N LEU A 258 4.12 17.40 -6.83
CA LEU A 258 2.95 17.59 -7.71
C LEU A 258 3.32 17.25 -9.15
N ASN A 259 2.28 16.97 -9.95
CA ASN A 259 2.41 16.68 -11.38
C ASN A 259 3.38 15.52 -11.67
N ARG A 260 3.32 14.46 -10.84
CA ARG A 260 4.10 13.25 -11.07
C ARG A 260 3.42 12.38 -12.13
N PRO A 261 4.07 12.12 -13.26
CA PRO A 261 3.59 11.16 -14.24
C PRO A 261 3.72 9.76 -13.66
N VAL A 262 2.60 9.12 -13.36
CA VAL A 262 2.54 7.75 -12.88
C VAL A 262 1.67 6.90 -13.78
N THR A 263 2.05 5.64 -13.90
CA THR A 263 1.22 4.62 -14.54
C THR A 263 0.68 3.69 -13.47
N ALA A 264 -0.57 3.30 -13.61
CA ALA A 264 -1.17 2.28 -12.78
C ALA A 264 -1.58 1.11 -13.68
N SER A 265 -1.11 -0.10 -13.35
CA SER A 265 -1.45 -1.32 -14.07
C SER A 265 -2.13 -2.27 -13.09
N GLY A 266 -3.43 -2.50 -13.26
CA GLY A 266 -4.16 -3.54 -12.54
C GLY A 266 -3.78 -4.93 -13.07
N ALA A 267 -3.98 -5.97 -12.24
CA ALA A 267 -3.84 -7.36 -12.66
C ALA A 267 -4.98 -7.71 -13.64
N GLY A 268 -4.71 -7.61 -14.94
CA GLY A 268 -5.68 -7.90 -15.99
C GLY A 268 -6.06 -6.72 -16.89
N ALA A 269 -5.56 -5.51 -16.59
CA ALA A 269 -5.87 -4.33 -17.39
C ALA A 269 -5.20 -4.40 -18.76
N ALA A 270 -6.01 -4.32 -19.82
CA ALA A 270 -5.57 -4.25 -21.21
C ALA A 270 -4.86 -2.90 -21.56
N GLY A 271 -4.80 -1.96 -20.62
CA GLY A 271 -4.20 -0.64 -20.80
C GLY A 271 -3.60 -0.08 -19.51
N ALA A 272 -2.50 0.65 -19.62
CA ALA A 272 -1.94 1.41 -18.52
C ALA A 272 -2.78 2.68 -18.27
N SER A 273 -3.12 2.94 -17.01
CA SER A 273 -3.65 4.23 -16.58
C SER A 273 -2.52 5.25 -16.55
N PHE A 274 -2.80 6.48 -16.97
CA PHE A 274 -1.83 7.57 -16.99
C PHE A 274 -2.36 8.72 -16.12
N ILE A 275 -1.74 8.91 -14.98
CA ILE A 275 -2.23 9.82 -13.94
C ILE A 275 -1.20 10.92 -13.71
N ASN A 276 -1.65 12.18 -13.69
CA ASN A 276 -0.85 13.30 -13.21
C ASN A 276 -0.99 13.41 -11.69
N ALA A 277 -0.23 12.61 -10.95
CA ALA A 277 -0.48 12.35 -9.55
C ALA A 277 0.05 13.43 -8.58
N ILE A 278 -0.62 13.53 -7.43
CA ILE A 278 -0.06 14.09 -6.20
C ILE A 278 0.77 12.98 -5.56
N GLN A 279 2.05 13.28 -5.24
CA GLN A 279 2.91 12.40 -4.47
C GLN A 279 2.87 12.79 -2.99
N THR A 280 2.77 11.80 -2.11
CA THR A 280 2.79 11.98 -0.64
C THR A 280 3.66 10.92 0.02
N ASP A 281 4.20 11.24 1.19
CA ASP A 281 4.86 10.29 2.08
C ASP A 281 3.90 9.64 3.09
N ALA A 282 2.64 10.10 3.16
CA ALA A 282 1.59 9.35 3.86
C ALA A 282 1.53 7.92 3.32
N ALA A 283 1.43 6.93 4.21
CA ALA A 283 1.48 5.52 3.81
C ALA A 283 0.25 5.14 2.98
N ILE A 284 0.46 4.88 1.68
CA ILE A 284 -0.53 4.37 0.73
C ILE A 284 -0.22 2.91 0.46
N ASN A 285 -1.10 1.99 0.89
CA ASN A 285 -0.92 0.55 0.79
C ASN A 285 -2.19 -0.12 0.23
N PRO A 286 -2.11 -1.38 -0.25
CA PRO A 286 -3.29 -2.14 -0.61
C PRO A 286 -4.33 -2.11 0.52
N GLY A 287 -5.56 -1.71 0.18
CA GLY A 287 -6.66 -1.52 1.12
C GLY A 287 -7.08 -0.07 1.29
N ASN A 288 -6.19 0.93 1.23
CA ASN A 288 -6.62 2.34 1.18
C ASN A 288 -6.79 2.90 -0.25
N SER A 289 -6.50 2.11 -1.29
CA SER A 289 -6.86 2.44 -2.68
C SER A 289 -8.34 2.73 -2.83
N GLY A 290 -8.66 3.82 -3.51
CA GLY A 290 -10.03 4.33 -3.69
C GLY A 290 -10.53 5.20 -2.54
N GLY A 291 -9.86 5.20 -1.39
CA GLY A 291 -10.12 6.10 -0.27
C GLY A 291 -9.61 7.52 -0.53
N PRO A 292 -10.04 8.50 0.27
CA PRO A 292 -9.66 9.89 0.08
C PRO A 292 -8.26 10.22 0.60
N LEU A 293 -7.54 11.10 -0.10
CA LEU A 293 -6.47 11.94 0.42
C LEU A 293 -7.08 13.29 0.78
N LEU A 294 -6.90 13.73 2.02
CA LEU A 294 -7.56 14.90 2.59
C LEU A 294 -6.56 16.01 2.91
N ASP A 295 -6.99 17.25 2.83
CA ASP A 295 -6.34 18.41 3.47
C ASP A 295 -6.69 18.49 4.97
N MET A 296 -6.09 19.45 5.68
CA MET A 296 -6.32 19.67 7.12
C MET A 296 -7.70 20.29 7.45
N ASP A 297 -8.49 20.64 6.43
CA ASP A 297 -9.92 20.99 6.59
C ASP A 297 -10.85 19.77 6.44
N GLY A 298 -10.31 18.61 6.04
CA GLY A 298 -11.04 17.38 5.76
C GLY A 298 -11.69 17.36 4.38
N ARG A 299 -11.20 18.18 3.43
CA ARG A 299 -11.64 18.14 2.03
C ARG A 299 -10.79 17.17 1.24
N VAL A 300 -11.41 16.48 0.30
CA VAL A 300 -10.71 15.52 -0.56
C VAL A 300 -9.90 16.26 -1.61
N ILE A 301 -8.57 16.20 -1.53
CA ILE A 301 -7.64 16.74 -2.52
C ILE A 301 -7.17 15.68 -3.53
N GLY A 302 -7.43 14.41 -3.25
CA GLY A 302 -7.11 13.30 -4.17
C GLY A 302 -7.76 11.98 -3.77
N VAL A 303 -7.58 10.97 -4.64
CA VAL A 303 -7.99 9.58 -4.43
C VAL A 303 -6.74 8.71 -4.37
N ASN A 304 -6.54 8.01 -3.26
CA ASN A 304 -5.38 7.14 -3.05
C ASN A 304 -5.33 6.00 -4.08
N SER A 305 -4.15 5.72 -4.63
CA SER A 305 -3.93 4.59 -5.53
C SER A 305 -2.63 3.86 -5.17
N ALA A 306 -2.75 2.68 -4.58
CA ALA A 306 -1.61 1.86 -4.15
C ALA A 306 -0.92 1.12 -5.30
N ILE A 307 -1.54 1.05 -6.48
CA ILE A 307 -0.95 0.43 -7.68
C ILE A 307 -0.23 1.44 -8.58
N ALA A 308 -0.35 2.74 -8.29
CA ALA A 308 0.32 3.78 -9.05
C ALA A 308 1.83 3.77 -8.79
N ARG A 309 2.63 3.84 -9.86
CA ARG A 309 4.11 3.83 -9.83
C ARG A 309 4.67 4.86 -10.79
N VAL A 310 5.85 5.36 -10.50
CA VAL A 310 6.56 6.24 -11.44
C VAL A 310 6.87 5.45 -12.71
N ALA A 311 6.52 6.00 -13.86
CA ALA A 311 6.62 5.34 -15.17
C ALA A 311 8.05 4.85 -15.53
N SER A 312 9.09 5.44 -14.90
CA SER A 312 10.50 5.09 -15.14
C SER A 312 11.10 4.12 -14.10
N ALA A 313 10.35 3.77 -13.04
CA ALA A 313 10.86 2.89 -11.98
C ALA A 313 10.55 1.43 -12.29
N GLN A 314 11.54 0.70 -12.81
CA GLN A 314 11.51 -0.77 -12.82
C GLN A 314 11.78 -1.26 -11.39
N SER A 315 10.74 -1.69 -10.69
CA SER A 315 10.91 -2.35 -9.40
C SER A 315 11.42 -3.78 -9.63
N THR A 316 12.67 -4.03 -9.28
CA THR A 316 13.33 -5.34 -9.36
C THR A 316 12.99 -6.26 -8.16
N ASP A 317 12.29 -5.75 -7.16
CA ASP A 317 11.99 -6.54 -5.95
C ASP A 317 10.49 -6.53 -5.65
N GLY A 318 9.95 -7.73 -5.42
CA GLY A 318 8.56 -7.99 -5.07
C GLY A 318 8.12 -7.47 -3.69
N GLN A 319 8.70 -6.39 -3.20
CA GLN A 319 8.31 -5.75 -1.96
C GLN A 319 7.05 -4.91 -2.16
N SER A 320 5.95 -5.48 -1.73
CA SER A 320 4.62 -4.87 -1.65
C SER A 320 4.55 -4.03 -0.37
N GLY A 321 4.82 -2.71 -0.48
CA GLY A 321 4.70 -1.77 0.63
C GLY A 321 5.21 -0.38 0.24
N ASN A 322 4.57 0.66 0.76
CA ASN A 322 4.98 2.04 0.54
C ASN A 322 6.18 2.39 1.42
N ILE A 323 7.30 2.72 0.79
CA ILE A 323 8.53 3.21 1.43
C ILE A 323 8.61 4.75 1.46
N GLY A 324 7.49 5.44 1.68
CA GLY A 324 7.42 6.91 1.70
C GLY A 324 7.13 7.53 0.32
N VAL A 325 6.64 6.76 -0.65
CA VAL A 325 6.26 7.26 -1.98
C VAL A 325 4.86 6.76 -2.31
N GLY A 326 3.84 7.49 -1.88
CA GLY A 326 2.44 7.26 -2.20
C GLY A 326 1.94 8.19 -3.31
N PHE A 327 0.88 7.78 -4.02
CA PHE A 327 0.29 8.57 -5.09
C PHE A 327 -1.22 8.68 -4.93
N ALA A 328 -1.75 9.85 -5.30
CA ALA A 328 -3.18 10.09 -5.34
C ALA A 328 -3.59 10.80 -6.64
N ILE A 329 -4.76 10.44 -7.16
CA ILE A 329 -5.38 11.07 -8.33
C ILE A 329 -5.96 12.41 -7.89
N PRO A 330 -5.57 13.55 -8.50
CA PRO A 330 -6.00 14.88 -8.05
C PRO A 330 -7.51 15.10 -8.09
N SER A 331 -8.05 15.78 -7.10
CA SER A 331 -9.51 15.99 -6.95
C SER A 331 -10.15 16.77 -8.11
N ASP A 332 -9.44 17.66 -8.78
CA ASP A 332 -9.96 18.37 -9.96
C ASP A 332 -10.18 17.39 -11.13
N GLN A 333 -9.29 16.42 -11.32
CA GLN A 333 -9.49 15.33 -12.29
C GLN A 333 -10.62 14.40 -11.85
N VAL A 334 -10.66 14.06 -10.57
CA VAL A 334 -11.71 13.23 -9.97
C VAL A 334 -13.09 13.84 -10.23
N ARG A 335 -13.27 15.14 -9.98
CA ARG A 335 -14.54 15.84 -10.18
C ARG A 335 -15.01 15.74 -11.63
N LYS A 336 -14.13 16.08 -12.60
CA LYS A 336 -14.46 16.05 -14.02
C LYS A 336 -14.86 14.65 -14.48
N THR A 337 -14.09 13.63 -14.08
CA THR A 337 -14.33 12.25 -14.45
C THR A 337 -15.60 11.71 -13.81
N ALA A 338 -15.81 11.93 -12.50
CA ALA A 338 -16.97 11.42 -11.78
C ALA A 338 -18.30 12.03 -12.30
N GLU A 339 -18.31 13.32 -12.62
CA GLU A 339 -19.49 13.97 -13.23
C GLU A 339 -19.87 13.32 -14.57
N GLN A 340 -18.88 13.01 -15.42
CA GLN A 340 -19.11 12.34 -16.70
C GLN A 340 -19.57 10.89 -16.50
N LEU A 341 -18.96 10.15 -15.57
CA LEU A 341 -19.36 8.79 -15.24
C LEU A 341 -20.80 8.72 -14.71
N ILE A 342 -21.22 9.68 -13.88
CA ILE A 342 -22.58 9.76 -13.36
C ILE A 342 -23.58 10.11 -14.48
N ALA A 343 -23.21 11.03 -15.36
CA ALA A 343 -24.09 11.50 -16.43
C ALA A 343 -24.26 10.51 -17.59
N GLY A 344 -23.19 9.82 -17.99
CA GLY A 344 -23.16 9.01 -19.21
C GLY A 344 -22.46 7.65 -19.09
N GLY A 345 -22.00 7.27 -17.90
CA GLY A 345 -21.32 5.99 -17.65
C GLY A 345 -19.89 5.90 -18.20
N LYS A 346 -19.43 6.90 -18.94
CA LYS A 346 -18.10 6.96 -19.58
C LYS A 346 -17.49 8.35 -19.44
N ALA A 347 -16.16 8.42 -19.31
CA ALA A 347 -15.43 9.67 -19.38
C ALA A 347 -14.74 9.87 -20.72
N THR A 348 -14.51 11.13 -21.08
CA THR A 348 -13.79 11.51 -22.29
C THR A 348 -12.38 11.96 -21.94
N HIS A 349 -11.44 11.64 -22.84
CA HIS A 349 -10.03 11.98 -22.66
C HIS A 349 -9.58 12.98 -23.72
N PRO A 350 -8.83 14.03 -23.33
CA PRO A 350 -8.23 14.93 -24.30
C PRO A 350 -7.12 14.20 -25.07
N VAL A 351 -7.09 14.43 -26.39
CA VAL A 351 -6.05 13.90 -27.26
C VAL A 351 -5.56 14.99 -28.22
N ILE A 352 -4.33 14.81 -28.72
CA ILE A 352 -3.76 15.64 -29.76
C ILE A 352 -3.79 14.96 -31.16
N GLY A 353 -4.02 13.65 -31.19
CA GLY A 353 -4.14 12.89 -32.44
C GLY A 353 -2.80 12.67 -33.15
N VAL A 354 -1.74 12.28 -32.42
CA VAL A 354 -0.46 11.85 -32.98
C VAL A 354 -0.11 10.44 -32.52
N LEU A 355 0.61 9.73 -33.37
CA LEU A 355 1.25 8.47 -33.06
C LEU A 355 2.70 8.78 -32.62
N ILE A 356 3.07 8.28 -31.43
CA ILE A 356 4.39 8.52 -30.84
C ILE A 356 5.36 7.42 -31.31
N ASP A 357 6.57 7.84 -31.70
CA ASP A 357 7.70 6.94 -31.98
C ASP A 357 8.35 6.50 -30.67
N THR A 358 7.95 5.33 -30.15
CA THR A 358 8.47 4.76 -28.89
C THR A 358 9.92 4.27 -29.00
N THR A 359 10.47 4.18 -30.21
CA THR A 359 11.86 3.77 -30.43
C THR A 359 12.84 4.95 -30.39
N TYR A 360 12.32 6.19 -30.41
CA TYR A 360 13.13 7.39 -30.31
C TYR A 360 13.79 7.52 -28.93
N LYS A 361 15.11 7.74 -28.91
CA LYS A 361 15.92 7.86 -27.67
C LYS A 361 16.49 9.26 -27.45
N GLY A 362 16.14 10.22 -28.31
CA GLY A 362 16.56 11.62 -28.15
C GLY A 362 15.69 12.37 -27.14
N GLU A 363 16.05 13.62 -26.89
CA GLU A 363 15.31 14.53 -26.03
C GLU A 363 13.93 14.88 -26.63
N GLY A 364 12.87 14.83 -25.79
CA GLY A 364 11.49 15.09 -26.19
C GLY A 364 10.76 13.86 -26.71
N VAL A 365 9.60 14.09 -27.34
CA VAL A 365 8.71 13.05 -27.87
C VAL A 365 8.59 13.21 -29.38
N LYS A 366 9.04 12.20 -30.13
CA LYS A 366 9.00 12.22 -31.59
C LYS A 366 7.66 11.68 -32.10
N ILE A 367 7.05 12.41 -33.01
CA ILE A 367 5.90 11.95 -33.80
C ILE A 367 6.41 10.89 -34.78
N ALA A 368 5.72 9.75 -34.90
CA ALA A 368 6.08 8.70 -35.83
C ALA A 368 6.28 9.27 -37.26
N SER A 369 7.29 8.78 -37.96
CA SER A 369 7.59 9.25 -39.33
C SER A 369 6.74 8.54 -40.38
N ALA A 370 6.20 7.37 -40.05
CA ALA A 370 5.38 6.52 -40.94
C ALA A 370 4.21 5.88 -40.14
N PRO A 371 3.17 5.40 -40.83
CA PRO A 371 2.10 4.68 -40.21
C PRO A 371 2.60 3.42 -39.47
N GLN A 372 1.99 3.09 -38.33
CA GLN A 372 2.27 1.88 -37.56
C GLN A 372 0.94 1.15 -37.27
N ASN A 373 0.91 -0.14 -37.51
CA ASN A 373 -0.29 -0.97 -37.28
C ASN A 373 -1.58 -0.39 -37.92
N GLY A 374 -1.46 0.19 -39.11
CA GLY A 374 -2.59 0.81 -39.82
C GLY A 374 -2.99 2.21 -39.34
N SER A 375 -2.38 2.70 -38.26
CA SER A 375 -2.64 4.05 -37.72
C SER A 375 -1.69 5.09 -38.36
N PRO A 376 -2.23 6.23 -38.87
CA PRO A 376 -1.40 7.28 -39.43
C PRO A 376 -0.60 8.02 -38.32
N PRO A 377 0.58 8.59 -38.63
CA PRO A 377 1.37 9.38 -37.69
C PRO A 377 0.61 10.56 -37.07
N ILE A 378 -0.31 11.14 -37.84
CA ILE A 378 -1.19 12.24 -37.44
C ILE A 378 -2.61 11.91 -37.89
N THR A 379 -3.55 11.99 -36.98
CA THR A 379 -4.97 11.76 -37.26
C THR A 379 -5.51 12.91 -38.11
N LYS A 380 -6.00 12.61 -39.33
CA LYS A 380 -6.57 13.61 -40.22
C LYS A 380 -7.76 14.32 -39.59
N GLY A 381 -7.77 15.66 -39.63
CA GLY A 381 -8.79 16.50 -39.00
C GLY A 381 -8.69 16.59 -37.47
N GLY A 382 -7.71 15.90 -36.87
CA GLY A 382 -7.41 15.98 -35.42
C GLY A 382 -6.70 17.29 -35.03
N PRO A 383 -6.49 17.50 -33.73
CA PRO A 383 -5.83 18.70 -33.21
C PRO A 383 -4.46 18.95 -33.83
N ALA A 384 -3.62 17.92 -33.90
CA ALA A 384 -2.26 18.01 -34.44
C ALA A 384 -2.27 18.37 -35.93
N ASP A 385 -3.17 17.80 -36.74
CA ASP A 385 -3.33 18.11 -38.16
C ASP A 385 -3.77 19.57 -38.36
N LYS A 386 -4.79 20.01 -37.61
CA LYS A 386 -5.27 21.40 -37.64
C LYS A 386 -4.21 22.41 -37.20
N ALA A 387 -3.36 22.02 -36.28
CA ALA A 387 -2.25 22.85 -35.80
C ALA A 387 -0.99 22.79 -36.69
N GLY A 388 -1.03 22.00 -37.79
CA GLY A 388 0.03 21.89 -38.76
C GLY A 388 1.27 21.16 -38.26
N LEU A 389 1.10 20.20 -37.33
CA LEU A 389 2.18 19.28 -36.98
C LEU A 389 2.47 18.33 -38.13
N ARG A 390 3.70 17.83 -38.21
CA ARG A 390 4.12 16.93 -39.29
C ARG A 390 4.80 15.67 -38.74
N PRO A 391 4.69 14.54 -39.43
CA PRO A 391 5.43 13.33 -39.11
C PRO A 391 6.93 13.60 -38.94
N GLY A 392 7.54 12.98 -37.93
CA GLY A 392 8.95 13.09 -37.62
C GLY A 392 9.36 14.35 -36.82
N GLU A 393 8.45 15.29 -36.53
CA GLU A 393 8.72 16.39 -35.59
C GLU A 393 8.88 15.89 -34.18
N VAL A 394 9.72 16.57 -33.38
CA VAL A 394 9.96 16.25 -31.96
C VAL A 394 9.29 17.31 -31.09
N ILE A 395 8.41 16.93 -30.22
CA ILE A 395 7.79 17.79 -29.22
C ILE A 395 8.75 17.88 -28.03
N VAL A 396 9.28 19.08 -27.76
CA VAL A 396 10.28 19.31 -26.70
C VAL A 396 9.72 20.02 -25.48
N LYS A 397 8.59 20.78 -25.63
CA LYS A 397 7.90 21.41 -24.49
C LYS A 397 6.39 21.31 -24.66
N PHE A 398 5.70 21.22 -23.52
CA PHE A 398 4.24 21.27 -23.37
C PHE A 398 3.89 22.37 -22.35
N ASP A 399 3.16 23.40 -22.76
CA ASP A 399 2.84 24.60 -21.94
C ASP A 399 4.08 25.19 -21.24
N GLY A 400 5.19 25.29 -21.99
CA GLY A 400 6.45 25.82 -21.51
C GLY A 400 7.31 24.87 -20.68
N ARG A 401 6.78 23.73 -20.25
CA ARG A 401 7.52 22.71 -19.50
C ARG A 401 8.23 21.75 -20.45
N PRO A 402 9.51 21.40 -20.22
CA PRO A 402 10.19 20.37 -20.99
C PRO A 402 9.43 19.05 -20.92
N VAL A 403 9.43 18.31 -22.02
CA VAL A 403 8.89 16.95 -22.12
C VAL A 403 10.06 15.99 -22.26
N THR A 404 10.21 15.05 -21.34
CA THR A 404 11.36 14.13 -21.28
C THR A 404 11.06 12.77 -21.88
N GLY A 405 9.77 12.38 -21.95
CA GLY A 405 9.38 11.07 -22.47
C GLY A 405 7.91 10.94 -22.84
N PRO A 406 7.55 9.83 -23.52
CA PRO A 406 6.19 9.57 -24.00
C PRO A 406 5.15 9.56 -22.88
N ASP A 407 5.42 8.89 -21.77
CA ASP A 407 4.47 8.74 -20.67
C ASP A 407 4.16 10.06 -19.99
N GLU A 408 5.19 10.87 -19.73
CA GLU A 408 5.04 12.23 -19.20
C GLU A 408 4.20 13.09 -20.12
N PHE A 409 4.42 12.98 -21.43
CA PHE A 409 3.68 13.75 -22.42
C PHE A 409 2.18 13.35 -22.45
N VAL A 410 1.88 12.05 -22.43
CA VAL A 410 0.50 11.55 -22.36
C VAL A 410 -0.18 12.02 -21.08
N VAL A 411 0.51 11.94 -19.93
CA VAL A 411 0.02 12.42 -18.65
C VAL A 411 -0.26 13.93 -18.70
N ALA A 412 0.66 14.72 -19.27
CA ALA A 412 0.46 16.17 -19.38
C ALA A 412 -0.75 16.54 -20.23
N ILE A 413 -1.01 15.84 -21.34
CA ILE A 413 -2.20 16.01 -22.15
C ILE A 413 -3.46 15.64 -21.36
N ARG A 414 -3.46 14.48 -20.67
CA ARG A 414 -4.62 13.99 -19.89
C ARG A 414 -4.96 14.85 -18.68
N ALA A 415 -4.00 15.61 -18.16
CA ALA A 415 -4.24 16.59 -17.08
C ALA A 415 -5.09 17.78 -17.55
N LYS A 416 -5.24 17.96 -18.87
CA LYS A 416 -6.03 19.04 -19.47
C LYS A 416 -7.49 18.66 -19.68
N SER A 417 -8.27 19.61 -20.17
CA SER A 417 -9.67 19.41 -20.53
C SER A 417 -9.85 19.34 -22.04
N VAL A 418 -10.85 18.59 -22.49
CA VAL A 418 -11.30 18.68 -23.91
C VAL A 418 -11.73 20.12 -24.19
N GLY A 419 -11.28 20.66 -25.32
CA GLY A 419 -11.51 22.06 -25.71
C GLY A 419 -10.47 23.05 -25.15
N GLU A 420 -9.60 22.62 -24.25
CA GLU A 420 -8.53 23.48 -23.71
C GLU A 420 -7.46 23.74 -24.79
N THR A 421 -6.96 24.97 -24.83
CA THR A 421 -5.86 25.34 -25.72
C THR A 421 -4.53 25.13 -25.02
N VAL A 422 -3.64 24.33 -25.65
CA VAL A 422 -2.29 24.06 -25.17
C VAL A 422 -1.24 24.62 -26.13
N VAL A 423 -0.03 24.82 -25.63
CA VAL A 423 1.08 25.36 -26.38
C VAL A 423 2.20 24.32 -26.44
N LEU A 424 2.54 23.87 -27.66
CA LEU A 424 3.67 22.96 -27.89
C LEU A 424 4.86 23.73 -28.44
N THR A 425 6.08 23.39 -27.99
CA THR A 425 7.30 23.70 -28.71
C THR A 425 7.73 22.45 -29.45
N VAL A 426 7.83 22.56 -30.78
CA VAL A 426 8.19 21.43 -31.65
C VAL A 426 9.47 21.75 -32.41
N ARG A 427 10.33 20.74 -32.58
CA ARG A 427 11.62 20.84 -33.26
C ARG A 427 11.61 20.00 -34.54
N ARG A 428 12.08 20.60 -35.63
CA ARG A 428 12.35 19.94 -36.91
C ARG A 428 13.79 20.24 -37.31
N GLY A 429 14.66 19.23 -37.29
CA GLY A 429 16.10 19.45 -37.42
C GLY A 429 16.61 20.34 -36.27
N SER A 430 17.24 21.49 -36.65
CA SER A 430 17.73 22.49 -35.70
C SER A 430 16.72 23.60 -35.37
N GLN A 431 15.56 23.63 -36.05
CA GLN A 431 14.59 24.73 -35.90
C GLN A 431 13.50 24.37 -34.92
N GLU A 432 13.25 25.24 -33.96
CA GLU A 432 12.11 25.16 -33.03
C GLU A 432 11.02 26.15 -33.43
N ARG A 433 9.78 25.74 -33.26
CA ARG A 433 8.60 26.60 -33.42
C ARG A 433 7.57 26.33 -32.36
N THR A 434 6.80 27.35 -32.02
CA THR A 434 5.68 27.23 -31.10
C THR A 434 4.38 26.99 -31.85
N VAL A 435 3.56 26.05 -31.38
CA VAL A 435 2.28 25.67 -31.97
C VAL A 435 1.20 25.74 -30.91
N LYS A 436 0.14 26.50 -31.18
CA LYS A 436 -1.08 26.49 -30.34
C LYS A 436 -2.05 25.47 -30.90
N MET A 437 -2.70 24.71 -30.01
CA MET A 437 -3.56 23.62 -30.37
C MET A 437 -4.75 23.51 -29.40
N VAL A 438 -5.94 23.25 -29.91
CA VAL A 438 -7.14 22.98 -29.11
C VAL A 438 -7.32 21.45 -29.00
N LEU A 439 -7.34 20.94 -27.80
CA LEU A 439 -7.51 19.50 -27.51
C LEU A 439 -8.91 19.04 -27.88
N GLN A 440 -9.04 17.82 -28.42
CA GLN A 440 -10.34 17.19 -28.73
C GLN A 440 -10.53 15.95 -27.87
N ALA A 441 -11.78 15.50 -27.76
CA ALA A 441 -12.08 14.19 -27.18
C ALA A 441 -11.49 13.08 -28.02
N ALA A 442 -11.00 12.02 -27.39
CA ALA A 442 -10.73 10.76 -28.06
C ALA A 442 -12.04 10.24 -28.68
N GLY A 443 -12.00 9.88 -29.96
CA GLY A 443 -13.15 9.36 -30.71
C GLY A 443 -13.49 7.90 -30.36
#